data_f32d2a0e41b8337467ef49563e9baa3c
#
_entry.id   f32d2a0e41b8337467ef49563e9baa3c
#
_cell.length_a   1.000
_cell.length_b   1.000
_cell.length_c   1.000
_cell.angle_alpha   90.00
_cell.angle_beta   90.00
_cell.angle_gamma   90.00
#
_symmetry.space_group_name_H-M   'P 1'
#
loop_
_entity.id
_entity.type
_entity.pdbx_description
1 polymer ?
#
loop_
_entity_poly.entity_id
_entity_poly.type
_entity_poly.pdbx_seq_one_letter_code
_entity_poly.pdbx_strand_id
1 'polypeptide(L)'
;IGDWSSDVCSSDLLIRSYRQRGHLIAKLDPLGMMKSEYLDELHPESYGFKKDDYNKKIFLDGVTNKQYSNIKEILQFLKDKYCGSIGYEFMHISNPTERKWFRDRVEKTDDFKFTQNGKEAILNKLIQAEGFEKFLHTKYVGTKRFGLDGGESLIPEIGRAHV
;
A
#
# COMPACT_ATOMS: atom_id res chain seq x y z
N ILE A 1 -18.47 -19.11 27.06
CA ILE A 1 -17.42 -19.74 26.25
C ILE A 1 -17.62 -19.12 24.89
N GLY A 2 -16.82 -18.07 24.57
CA GLY A 2 -16.88 -17.45 23.26
C GLY A 2 -16.51 -18.45 22.18
N ASP A 3 -17.20 -18.40 21.05
CA ASP A 3 -16.98 -19.28 19.91
C ASP A 3 -15.68 -18.86 19.20
N TRP A 4 -14.55 -19.38 19.69
CA TRP A 4 -13.22 -19.10 19.18
C TRP A 4 -13.08 -19.37 17.69
N SER A 5 -13.87 -20.29 17.15
CA SER A 5 -13.82 -20.64 15.72
C SER A 5 -14.41 -19.54 14.84
N SER A 6 -15.48 -18.89 15.30
CA SER A 6 -16.13 -17.82 14.55
C SER A 6 -15.29 -16.53 14.56
N ASP A 7 -14.65 -16.18 15.67
CA ASP A 7 -13.81 -14.98 15.79
C ASP A 7 -12.56 -15.09 14.91
N VAL A 8 -11.93 -16.26 14.82
CA VAL A 8 -10.78 -16.51 13.92
C VAL A 8 -11.21 -16.38 12.46
N CYS A 9 -12.31 -17.00 12.06
CA CYS A 9 -12.83 -16.90 10.69
C CYS A 9 -13.17 -15.45 10.31
N SER A 10 -13.82 -14.71 11.20
CA SER A 10 -14.20 -13.31 11.00
C SER A 10 -12.98 -12.40 10.87
N SER A 11 -11.95 -12.60 11.69
CA SER A 11 -10.69 -11.84 11.58
C SER A 11 -9.93 -12.12 10.28
N ASP A 12 -9.92 -13.37 9.81
CA ASP A 12 -9.30 -13.75 8.55
C ASP A 12 -10.01 -13.10 7.34
N LEU A 13 -11.33 -13.06 7.38
CA LEU A 13 -12.12 -12.37 6.36
C LEU A 13 -11.81 -10.87 6.32
N LEU A 14 -11.74 -10.22 7.46
CA LEU A 14 -11.37 -8.81 7.57
C LEU A 14 -9.97 -8.55 7.01
N ILE A 15 -8.97 -9.36 7.40
CA ILE A 15 -7.59 -9.25 6.89
C ILE A 15 -7.57 -9.44 5.37
N ARG A 16 -8.30 -10.42 4.86
CA ARG A 16 -8.39 -10.68 3.42
C ARG A 16 -9.01 -9.51 2.67
N SER A 17 -10.03 -8.85 3.22
CA SER A 17 -10.67 -7.69 2.60
C SER A 17 -9.70 -6.52 2.47
N TYR A 18 -8.89 -6.24 3.49
CA TYR A 18 -7.84 -5.21 3.38
C TYR A 18 -6.77 -5.57 2.34
N ARG A 19 -6.35 -6.85 2.25
CA ARG A 19 -5.40 -7.30 1.21
C ARG A 19 -5.96 -7.14 -0.19
N GLN A 20 -7.27 -7.26 -0.36
CA GLN A 20 -7.95 -7.20 -1.64
C GLN A 20 -8.37 -5.77 -2.01
N ARG A 21 -8.83 -4.96 -1.07
CA ARG A 21 -9.49 -3.66 -1.32
C ARG A 21 -8.95 -2.48 -0.51
N GLY A 22 -7.94 -2.70 0.34
CA GLY A 22 -7.34 -1.63 1.14
C GLY A 22 -6.78 -0.48 0.30
N HIS A 23 -6.29 -0.77 -0.93
CA HIS A 23 -5.80 0.23 -1.86
C HIS A 23 -6.87 1.26 -2.28
N LEU A 24 -8.17 0.92 -2.25
CA LEU A 24 -9.26 1.83 -2.62
C LEU A 24 -9.44 3.00 -1.63
N ILE A 25 -8.97 2.81 -0.39
CA ILE A 25 -8.98 3.87 0.63
C ILE A 25 -7.57 4.36 0.98
N ALA A 26 -6.58 3.97 0.19
CA ALA A 26 -5.21 4.44 0.34
C ALA A 26 -5.09 5.92 -0.03
N LYS A 27 -4.14 6.60 0.59
CA LYS A 27 -3.88 8.04 0.38
C LYS A 27 -3.01 8.24 -0.86
N LEU A 28 -3.57 7.98 -2.04
CA LEU A 28 -2.85 8.03 -3.32
C LEU A 28 -2.83 9.42 -3.94
N ASP A 29 -3.69 10.31 -3.49
CA ASP A 29 -3.79 11.68 -4.00
C ASP A 29 -3.03 12.66 -3.08
N PRO A 30 -1.88 13.18 -3.50
CA PRO A 30 -1.11 14.15 -2.71
C PRO A 30 -1.81 15.50 -2.58
N LEU A 31 -2.76 15.82 -3.46
CA LEU A 31 -3.53 17.07 -3.45
C LEU A 31 -4.80 16.98 -2.60
N GLY A 32 -5.18 15.78 -2.16
CA GLY A 32 -6.36 15.57 -1.32
C GLY A 32 -7.69 15.87 -2.02
N MET A 33 -7.74 15.83 -3.34
CA MET A 33 -8.94 16.10 -4.15
C MET A 33 -9.86 14.88 -4.25
N MET A 34 -9.31 13.67 -4.12
CA MET A 34 -10.07 12.43 -4.14
C MET A 34 -10.83 12.25 -2.82
N LYS A 35 -12.12 11.91 -2.94
CA LYS A 35 -12.92 11.53 -1.78
C LYS A 35 -12.78 10.02 -1.58
N SER A 36 -12.43 9.60 -0.36
CA SER A 36 -12.45 8.20 0.02
C SER A 36 -13.90 7.71 0.12
N GLU A 37 -14.20 6.60 -0.50
CA GLU A 37 -15.49 5.93 -0.37
C GLU A 37 -15.54 5.11 0.91
N TYR A 38 -16.75 5.02 1.51
CA TYR A 38 -16.98 4.11 2.62
C TYR A 38 -17.17 2.69 2.08
N LEU A 39 -16.35 1.77 2.54
CA LEU A 39 -16.38 0.37 2.14
C LEU A 39 -16.73 -0.49 3.35
N ASP A 40 -17.95 -1.01 3.40
CA ASP A 40 -18.48 -1.83 4.49
C ASP A 40 -17.54 -2.98 4.86
N GLU A 41 -16.97 -3.63 3.87
CA GLU A 41 -16.09 -4.78 4.02
C GLU A 41 -14.73 -4.48 4.68
N LEU A 42 -14.38 -3.21 4.88
CA LEU A 42 -13.18 -2.81 5.63
C LEU A 42 -13.50 -2.48 7.09
N HIS A 43 -14.76 -2.66 7.50
CA HIS A 43 -15.20 -2.39 8.86
C HIS A 43 -15.46 -3.69 9.64
N PRO A 44 -14.92 -3.83 10.88
CA PRO A 44 -15.07 -5.05 11.68
C PRO A 44 -16.53 -5.42 11.97
N GLU A 45 -17.39 -4.40 12.03
CA GLU A 45 -18.83 -4.58 12.28
C GLU A 45 -19.49 -5.47 11.22
N SER A 46 -19.03 -5.42 9.97
CA SER A 46 -19.52 -6.26 8.87
C SER A 46 -19.19 -7.74 9.04
N TYR A 47 -18.27 -8.05 9.94
CA TYR A 47 -17.88 -9.42 10.31
C TYR A 47 -18.39 -9.83 11.69
N GLY A 48 -19.34 -9.05 12.26
CA GLY A 48 -19.99 -9.37 13.52
C GLY A 48 -19.25 -8.88 14.78
N PHE A 49 -18.11 -8.18 14.64
CA PHE A 49 -17.40 -7.61 15.78
C PHE A 49 -18.13 -6.38 16.31
N LYS A 50 -18.30 -6.33 17.63
CA LYS A 50 -18.82 -5.18 18.36
C LYS A 50 -17.66 -4.39 18.95
N LYS A 51 -17.90 -3.14 19.32
CA LYS A 51 -16.87 -2.27 19.94
C LYS A 51 -16.23 -2.88 21.19
N ASP A 52 -17.00 -3.64 21.96
CA ASP A 52 -16.51 -4.34 23.15
C ASP A 52 -15.56 -5.49 22.83
N ASP A 53 -15.60 -6.01 21.61
CA ASP A 53 -14.73 -7.11 21.15
C ASP A 53 -13.34 -6.63 20.69
N TYR A 54 -13.16 -5.32 20.48
CA TYR A 54 -11.95 -4.74 19.90
C TYR A 54 -10.67 -5.02 20.70
N ASN A 55 -10.79 -5.23 22.01
CA ASN A 55 -9.66 -5.53 22.88
C ASN A 55 -9.55 -7.04 23.20
N LYS A 56 -10.46 -7.88 22.72
CA LYS A 56 -10.40 -9.33 22.93
C LYS A 56 -9.21 -9.92 22.18
N LYS A 57 -8.54 -10.88 22.83
CA LYS A 57 -7.38 -11.58 22.26
C LYS A 57 -7.86 -12.62 21.26
N ILE A 58 -7.40 -12.52 20.03
CA ILE A 58 -7.72 -13.40 18.89
C ILE A 58 -6.47 -14.16 18.49
N PHE A 59 -6.61 -15.44 18.18
CA PHE A 59 -5.55 -16.27 17.64
C PHE A 59 -5.48 -16.08 16.11
N LEU A 60 -4.30 -15.86 15.56
CA LEU A 60 -4.12 -15.49 14.13
C LEU A 60 -3.46 -16.59 13.27
N ASP A 61 -3.23 -17.77 13.81
CA ASP A 61 -2.70 -18.96 13.10
C ASP A 61 -1.70 -18.66 11.96
N GLY A 62 -0.73 -17.77 12.22
CA GLY A 62 0.28 -17.40 11.24
C GLY A 62 -0.21 -16.51 10.07
N VAL A 63 -1.42 -15.97 10.15
CA VAL A 63 -1.97 -15.02 9.15
C VAL A 63 -1.17 -13.71 9.14
N THR A 64 -0.64 -13.35 10.30
CA THR A 64 0.31 -12.24 10.48
C THR A 64 1.58 -12.73 11.17
N ASN A 65 2.54 -11.84 11.43
CA ASN A 65 3.77 -12.18 12.17
C ASN A 65 3.51 -12.43 13.68
N LYS A 66 2.32 -12.13 14.18
CA LYS A 66 1.92 -12.34 15.57
C LYS A 66 1.01 -13.56 15.67
N GLN A 67 1.22 -14.39 16.69
CA GLN A 67 0.35 -15.55 16.97
C GLN A 67 -0.99 -15.12 17.57
N TYR A 68 -1.00 -14.02 18.33
CA TYR A 68 -2.19 -13.43 18.94
C TYR A 68 -2.19 -11.92 18.76
N SER A 69 -3.37 -11.35 18.57
CA SER A 69 -3.57 -9.90 18.52
C SER A 69 -5.03 -9.58 18.91
N ASN A 70 -5.40 -8.32 18.91
CA ASN A 70 -6.77 -7.86 19.06
C ASN A 70 -7.22 -7.10 17.80
N ILE A 71 -8.52 -6.89 17.63
CA ILE A 71 -9.07 -6.23 16.43
C ILE A 71 -8.47 -4.83 16.23
N LYS A 72 -8.24 -4.09 17.31
CA LYS A 72 -7.64 -2.75 17.22
C LYS A 72 -6.22 -2.77 16.64
N GLU A 73 -5.38 -3.70 17.10
CA GLU A 73 -4.02 -3.87 16.59
C GLU A 73 -4.01 -4.39 15.15
N ILE A 74 -4.91 -5.32 14.82
CA ILE A 74 -5.08 -5.83 13.46
C ILE A 74 -5.44 -4.71 12.51
N LEU A 75 -6.44 -3.89 12.85
CA LEU A 75 -6.86 -2.74 12.04
C LEU A 75 -5.74 -1.72 11.85
N GLN A 76 -5.00 -1.41 12.92
CA GLN A 76 -3.87 -0.48 12.81
C GLN A 76 -2.82 -1.03 11.84
N PHE A 77 -2.42 -2.29 12.00
CA PHE A 77 -1.48 -2.96 11.11
C PHE A 77 -1.96 -2.94 9.65
N LEU A 78 -3.23 -3.29 9.39
CA LEU A 78 -3.78 -3.33 8.05
C LEU A 78 -3.84 -1.94 7.41
N LYS A 79 -4.24 -0.92 8.16
CA LYS A 79 -4.27 0.46 7.69
C LYS A 79 -2.87 0.99 7.38
N ASP A 80 -1.90 0.70 8.24
CA ASP A 80 -0.51 1.13 8.02
C ASP A 80 0.10 0.48 6.78
N LYS A 81 -0.21 -0.79 6.52
CA LYS A 81 0.34 -1.54 5.37
C LYS A 81 -0.41 -1.31 4.07
N TYR A 82 -1.76 -1.22 4.09
CA TYR A 82 -2.58 -1.24 2.87
C TYR A 82 -3.28 0.08 2.54
N CYS A 83 -3.34 1.03 3.48
CA CYS A 83 -4.05 2.30 3.29
C CYS A 83 -3.11 3.52 3.41
N GLY A 84 -1.81 3.30 3.25
CA GLY A 84 -0.79 4.35 3.23
C GLY A 84 -0.77 5.12 1.91
N SER A 85 0.41 5.62 1.53
CA SER A 85 0.63 6.35 0.27
C SER A 85 0.94 5.44 -0.94
N ILE A 86 0.89 4.12 -0.75
CA ILE A 86 1.10 3.11 -1.80
C ILE A 86 -0.11 2.20 -1.83
N GLY A 87 -0.71 2.02 -3.01
CA GLY A 87 -1.77 1.06 -3.24
C GLY A 87 -1.18 -0.29 -3.67
N TYR A 88 -1.53 -1.37 -2.95
CA TYR A 88 -1.06 -2.72 -3.26
C TYR A 88 -2.18 -3.56 -3.84
N GLU A 89 -1.98 -4.02 -5.08
CA GLU A 89 -2.93 -4.86 -5.81
C GLU A 89 -2.26 -6.14 -6.29
N PHE A 90 -2.29 -7.20 -5.49
CA PHE A 90 -1.67 -8.48 -5.81
C PHE A 90 -2.58 -9.69 -5.62
N MET A 91 -3.79 -9.49 -5.10
CA MET A 91 -4.71 -10.61 -4.82
C MET A 91 -5.28 -11.27 -6.08
N HIS A 92 -5.16 -10.62 -7.24
CA HIS A 92 -5.50 -11.17 -8.55
C HIS A 92 -4.48 -12.21 -9.07
N ILE A 93 -3.28 -12.28 -8.49
CA ILE A 93 -2.24 -13.24 -8.88
C ILE A 93 -2.74 -14.65 -8.58
N SER A 94 -2.86 -15.49 -9.63
CA SER A 94 -3.40 -16.84 -9.51
C SER A 94 -2.43 -17.80 -8.81
N ASN A 95 -1.12 -17.64 -9.04
CA ASN A 95 -0.10 -18.48 -8.43
C ASN A 95 0.00 -18.21 -6.91
N PRO A 96 -0.28 -19.20 -6.04
CA PRO A 96 -0.27 -18.99 -4.59
C PRO A 96 1.13 -18.66 -4.04
N THR A 97 2.19 -19.18 -4.64
CA THR A 97 3.57 -18.95 -4.21
C THR A 97 3.99 -17.51 -4.47
N GLU A 98 3.70 -17.00 -5.68
CA GLU A 98 3.96 -15.60 -6.03
C GLU A 98 3.13 -14.65 -5.18
N ARG A 99 1.83 -14.91 -5.03
CA ARG A 99 0.95 -14.11 -4.17
C ARG A 99 1.42 -14.09 -2.72
N LYS A 100 1.90 -15.23 -2.19
CA LYS A 100 2.49 -15.32 -0.85
C LYS A 100 3.76 -14.48 -0.75
N TRP A 101 4.61 -14.50 -1.77
CA TRP A 101 5.83 -13.70 -1.81
C TRP A 101 5.52 -12.19 -1.72
N PHE A 102 4.57 -11.68 -2.53
CA PHE A 102 4.12 -10.29 -2.47
C PHE A 102 3.58 -9.92 -1.09
N ARG A 103 2.68 -10.73 -0.56
CA ARG A 103 2.12 -10.52 0.78
C ARG A 103 3.23 -10.44 1.83
N ASP A 104 4.15 -11.39 1.85
CA ASP A 104 5.24 -11.43 2.82
C ASP A 104 6.15 -10.19 2.67
N ARG A 105 6.34 -9.70 1.45
CA ARG A 105 7.11 -8.49 1.18
C ARG A 105 6.41 -7.23 1.72
N VAL A 106 5.12 -7.09 1.52
CA VAL A 106 4.34 -5.95 2.01
C VAL A 106 4.22 -5.96 3.54
N GLU A 107 3.90 -7.12 4.13
CA GLU A 107 3.56 -7.22 5.54
C GLU A 107 4.76 -7.34 6.48
N LYS A 108 5.85 -7.99 6.05
CA LYS A 108 7.03 -8.28 6.90
C LYS A 108 8.18 -7.31 6.71
N THR A 109 8.17 -6.52 5.62
CA THR A 109 9.23 -5.53 5.40
C THR A 109 8.94 -4.30 6.24
N ASP A 110 9.93 -3.87 7.01
CA ASP A 110 9.89 -2.58 7.68
C ASP A 110 9.84 -1.45 6.65
N ASP A 111 9.32 -0.29 7.05
CA ASP A 111 9.21 0.87 6.18
C ASP A 111 10.55 1.17 5.53
N PHE A 112 10.53 1.13 4.19
CA PHE A 112 11.73 1.41 3.41
C PHE A 112 12.16 2.86 3.63
N LYS A 113 13.34 3.03 4.21
CA LYS A 113 13.95 4.34 4.43
C LYS A 113 15.06 4.58 3.41
N PHE A 114 14.93 5.63 2.63
CA PHE A 114 16.00 6.07 1.75
C PHE A 114 17.20 6.58 2.56
N THR A 115 18.40 6.17 2.18
CA THR A 115 19.63 6.80 2.65
C THR A 115 19.72 8.22 2.13
N GLN A 116 20.58 9.07 2.74
CA GLN A 116 20.80 10.44 2.24
C GLN A 116 21.27 10.43 0.79
N ASN A 117 22.24 9.60 0.45
CA ASN A 117 22.74 9.44 -0.92
C ASN A 117 21.64 8.99 -1.90
N GLY A 118 20.73 8.12 -1.45
CA GLY A 118 19.58 7.67 -2.24
C GLY A 118 18.61 8.80 -2.55
N LYS A 119 18.34 9.69 -1.59
CA LYS A 119 17.50 10.88 -1.79
C LYS A 119 18.14 11.87 -2.76
N GLU A 120 19.44 12.09 -2.64
CA GLU A 120 20.21 12.96 -3.55
C GLU A 120 20.24 12.40 -4.98
N ALA A 121 20.39 11.08 -5.13
CA ALA A 121 20.34 10.44 -6.45
C ALA A 121 18.95 10.61 -7.10
N ILE A 122 17.86 10.45 -6.34
CA ILE A 122 16.49 10.68 -6.83
C ILE A 122 16.33 12.14 -7.25
N LEU A 123 16.72 13.09 -6.40
CA LEU A 123 16.63 14.52 -6.70
C LEU A 123 17.42 14.88 -7.99
N ASN A 124 18.63 14.38 -8.13
CA ASN A 124 19.45 14.60 -9.34
C ASN A 124 18.76 14.05 -10.59
N LYS A 125 18.11 12.90 -10.52
CA LYS A 125 17.35 12.35 -11.66
C LYS A 125 16.14 13.19 -12.02
N LEU A 126 15.41 13.71 -11.04
CA LEU A 126 14.30 14.63 -11.26
C LEU A 126 14.76 15.94 -11.91
N ILE A 127 15.86 16.54 -11.42
CA ILE A 127 16.44 17.76 -11.99
C ILE A 127 16.92 17.53 -13.43
N GLN A 128 17.54 16.37 -13.71
CA GLN A 128 17.98 16.02 -15.06
C GLN A 128 16.79 15.87 -16.03
N ALA A 129 15.71 15.21 -15.58
CA ALA A 129 14.51 15.01 -16.40
C ALA A 129 13.83 16.34 -16.74
N GLU A 130 13.55 17.18 -15.73
CA GLU A 130 12.95 18.50 -15.91
C GLU A 130 13.84 19.41 -16.74
N GLY A 131 15.15 19.43 -16.46
CA GLY A 131 16.12 20.23 -17.21
C GLY A 131 16.21 19.84 -18.67
N PHE A 132 16.13 18.55 -18.99
CA PHE A 132 16.10 18.05 -20.36
C PHE A 132 14.83 18.49 -21.10
N GLU A 133 13.67 18.38 -20.48
CA GLU A 133 12.41 18.82 -21.09
C GLU A 133 12.40 20.36 -21.31
N LYS A 134 12.87 21.15 -20.36
CA LYS A 134 13.03 22.61 -20.50
C LYS A 134 14.01 22.97 -21.63
N PHE A 135 15.12 22.27 -21.75
CA PHE A 135 16.06 22.43 -22.84
C PHE A 135 15.39 22.18 -24.19
N LEU A 136 14.69 21.06 -24.35
CA LEU A 136 13.99 20.74 -25.57
C LEU A 136 12.90 21.77 -25.90
N HIS A 137 12.20 22.29 -24.89
CA HIS A 137 11.19 23.33 -25.06
C HIS A 137 11.79 24.62 -25.62
N THR A 138 12.97 24.99 -25.15
CA THR A 138 13.66 26.23 -25.58
C THR A 138 14.34 26.08 -26.94
N LYS A 139 14.98 24.91 -27.17
CA LYS A 139 15.78 24.67 -28.36
C LYS A 139 14.97 24.30 -29.60
N TYR A 140 13.88 23.58 -29.42
CA TYR A 140 13.06 23.03 -30.49
C TYR A 140 11.59 23.51 -30.39
N VAL A 141 11.43 24.84 -30.48
CA VAL A 141 10.11 25.49 -30.43
C VAL A 141 9.23 24.99 -31.58
N GLY A 142 7.98 24.65 -31.27
CA GLY A 142 6.99 24.18 -32.24
C GLY A 142 7.10 22.73 -32.69
N THR A 143 8.11 21.99 -32.22
CA THR A 143 8.22 20.55 -32.49
C THR A 143 7.24 19.78 -31.58
N LYS A 144 6.46 18.86 -32.18
CA LYS A 144 5.57 17.98 -31.41
C LYS A 144 6.42 17.07 -30.51
N ARG A 145 6.13 17.11 -29.22
CA ARG A 145 6.84 16.35 -28.19
C ARG A 145 5.85 15.67 -27.24
N PHE A 146 6.26 14.56 -26.67
CA PHE A 146 5.58 13.87 -25.61
C PHE A 146 6.49 13.89 -24.39
N GLY A 147 6.17 14.72 -23.40
CA GLY A 147 6.92 14.86 -22.16
C GLY A 147 6.28 14.05 -21.03
N LEU A 148 6.99 13.98 -19.91
CA LEU A 148 6.52 13.37 -18.66
C LEU A 148 6.05 14.43 -17.66
N ASP A 149 5.58 15.59 -18.14
CA ASP A 149 5.17 16.71 -17.30
C ASP A 149 4.17 16.23 -16.21
N GLY A 150 4.56 16.34 -14.94
CA GLY A 150 3.81 15.84 -13.79
C GLY A 150 4.02 14.36 -13.45
N GLY A 151 4.77 13.62 -14.28
CA GLY A 151 5.10 12.20 -14.08
C GLY A 151 6.61 11.93 -13.99
N GLU A 152 7.44 12.94 -13.75
CA GLU A 152 8.91 12.85 -13.76
C GLU A 152 9.44 11.87 -12.70
N SER A 153 8.68 11.61 -11.64
CA SER A 153 9.02 10.62 -10.61
C SER A 153 9.13 9.18 -11.16
N LEU A 154 8.53 8.89 -12.32
CA LEU A 154 8.64 7.61 -13.00
C LEU A 154 10.10 7.30 -13.41
N ILE A 155 10.89 8.32 -13.73
CA ILE A 155 12.29 8.16 -14.19
C ILE A 155 13.19 7.58 -13.09
N PRO A 156 13.26 8.15 -11.86
CA PRO A 156 14.04 7.53 -10.79
C PRO A 156 13.45 6.21 -10.31
N GLU A 157 12.14 6.00 -10.43
CA GLU A 157 11.48 4.75 -10.04
C GLU A 157 11.88 3.59 -10.97
N ILE A 158 11.78 3.77 -12.29
CA ILE A 158 12.21 2.75 -13.28
C ILE A 158 13.74 2.53 -13.20
N GLY A 159 14.53 3.61 -13.07
CA GLY A 159 15.97 3.50 -12.95
C GLY A 159 16.42 2.66 -11.74
N ARG A 160 15.62 2.62 -10.69
CA ARG A 160 15.87 1.78 -9.50
C ARG A 160 15.55 0.29 -9.72
N ALA A 161 14.60 -0.03 -10.59
CA ALA A 161 14.26 -1.41 -10.91
C ALA A 161 15.37 -2.15 -11.68
N HIS A 162 16.37 -1.42 -12.19
CA HIS A 162 17.50 -1.96 -12.96
C HIS A 162 18.83 -1.99 -12.19
N VAL A 163 18.84 -1.73 -10.87
CA VAL A 163 20.06 -1.74 -10.03
C VAL A 163 20.05 -2.91 -9.05
#